data_ce3a20c0802459d40e8ea2567071d98c
#
_entry.id   ce3a20c0802459d40e8ea2567071d98c
#
_cell.length_a   1.000
_cell.length_b   1.000
_cell.length_c   1.000
_cell.angle_alpha   90.00
_cell.angle_beta   90.00
_cell.angle_gamma   90.00
#
_symmetry.space_group_name_H-M   'P 1'
#
loop_
_entity.id
_entity.type
_entity.pdbx_description
1 polymer ?
#
loop_
_entity_poly.entity_id
_entity_poly.type
_entity_poly.pdbx_seq_one_letter_code
_entity_poly.pdbx_strand_id
1 'polypeptide(L)'
;MAKKKSSPSVSFETYLVLFRYFLGEIGTTELKSLGNKLNSIEYEGLDENGNTHFHHYIAQIAKMKHCSITTDKLREYDERICRYTKEIGENRGGISLKYFQYISLLFTEMYLDNYFADRSAFCKSLNEFIDSENARTLGALAMEPYTISSMNKLAYMCATGSGKTLLMHINIKQFIFYLKRAKRINGSIAINKIIVLSPNEGMSKQHLNELTLSGIKATIFNKDGGGMSSGQNEGIAIIDMNKLKEEGKVKTVSVDSFERNNLVLVDEAHRGMSSTDGVWYDYRTRLSEEGFAFEYSATFKQALNATSSKKEDRQMVAEYGKSIIMDYSYKYFYGDGYGKDYRIYNLRA
;
A
#
# COMPACT_ATOMS: atom_id res chain seq x y z
N MET A 1 -39.30 25.28 -14.83
CA MET A 1 -37.89 24.98 -14.64
C MET A 1 -37.77 23.61 -13.96
N ALA A 2 -37.38 22.59 -14.71
CA ALA A 2 -37.19 21.23 -14.15
C ALA A 2 -35.97 21.23 -13.25
N LYS A 3 -36.14 20.85 -11.98
CA LYS A 3 -35.02 20.58 -11.06
C LYS A 3 -34.14 19.49 -11.68
N LYS A 4 -32.91 19.83 -12.08
CA LYS A 4 -31.88 18.81 -12.38
C LYS A 4 -31.81 17.86 -11.19
N LYS A 5 -32.22 16.59 -11.38
CA LYS A 5 -31.94 15.53 -10.41
C LYS A 5 -30.42 15.48 -10.26
N SER A 6 -29.92 15.83 -9.09
CA SER A 6 -28.52 15.62 -8.76
C SER A 6 -28.25 14.11 -8.87
N SER A 7 -27.25 13.74 -9.66
CA SER A 7 -26.72 12.38 -9.68
C SER A 7 -26.41 11.96 -8.24
N PRO A 8 -26.72 10.72 -7.81
CA PRO A 8 -26.39 10.28 -6.47
C PRO A 8 -24.87 10.43 -6.26
N SER A 9 -24.46 11.14 -5.22
CA SER A 9 -23.05 11.30 -4.88
C SER A 9 -22.53 9.94 -4.40
N VAL A 10 -21.56 9.40 -5.09
CA VAL A 10 -20.87 8.15 -4.71
C VAL A 10 -19.90 8.47 -3.58
N SER A 11 -19.91 7.67 -2.50
CA SER A 11 -18.98 7.85 -1.38
C SER A 11 -17.55 7.49 -1.80
N PHE A 12 -16.54 8.05 -1.11
CA PHE A 12 -15.13 7.73 -1.37
C PHE A 12 -14.86 6.22 -1.20
N GLU A 13 -15.47 5.59 -0.22
CA GLU A 13 -15.35 4.15 0.03
C GLU A 13 -15.83 3.30 -1.15
N THR A 14 -16.80 3.80 -1.92
CA THR A 14 -17.28 3.12 -3.14
C THR A 14 -16.22 3.14 -4.25
N TYR A 15 -15.39 4.18 -4.31
CA TYR A 15 -14.27 4.25 -5.26
C TYR A 15 -13.13 3.28 -4.94
N LEU A 16 -13.01 2.75 -3.72
CA LEU A 16 -11.94 1.83 -3.32
C LEU A 16 -12.15 0.43 -3.92
N VAL A 17 -12.18 0.34 -5.26
CA VAL A 17 -12.52 -0.89 -5.98
C VAL A 17 -11.52 -2.01 -5.73
N LEU A 18 -10.22 -1.70 -5.63
CA LEU A 18 -9.19 -2.71 -5.35
C LEU A 18 -9.35 -3.32 -3.96
N PHE A 19 -9.56 -2.48 -2.94
CA PHE A 19 -9.78 -2.94 -1.57
C PHE A 19 -11.04 -3.82 -1.48
N ARG A 20 -12.11 -3.41 -2.14
CA ARG A 20 -13.38 -4.15 -2.15
C ARG A 20 -13.28 -5.47 -2.92
N TYR A 21 -12.50 -5.51 -4.00
CA TYR A 21 -12.18 -6.73 -4.72
C TYR A 21 -11.57 -7.77 -3.77
N PHE A 22 -10.50 -7.41 -3.04
CA PHE A 22 -9.83 -8.34 -2.14
C PHE A 22 -10.65 -8.74 -0.91
N LEU A 23 -11.50 -7.85 -0.40
CA LEU A 23 -12.48 -8.23 0.61
C LEU A 23 -13.42 -9.34 0.08
N GLY A 24 -13.90 -9.19 -1.17
CA GLY A 24 -14.71 -10.22 -1.84
C GLY A 24 -13.99 -11.55 -1.99
N GLU A 25 -12.71 -11.53 -2.39
CA GLU A 25 -11.88 -12.73 -2.55
C GLU A 25 -11.73 -13.57 -1.28
N ILE A 26 -11.83 -12.96 -0.11
CA ILE A 26 -11.81 -13.64 1.19
C ILE A 26 -13.21 -13.85 1.80
N GLY A 27 -14.29 -13.54 1.06
CA GLY A 27 -15.68 -13.82 1.44
C GLY A 27 -16.34 -12.79 2.35
N THR A 28 -15.86 -11.54 2.36
CA THR A 28 -16.47 -10.44 3.09
C THR A 28 -16.64 -9.20 2.21
N THR A 29 -17.50 -8.28 2.64
CA THR A 29 -17.72 -7.00 1.94
C THR A 29 -17.22 -5.79 2.74
N GLU A 30 -16.90 -5.98 4.02
CA GLU A 30 -16.55 -4.90 4.94
C GLU A 30 -15.44 -5.32 5.91
N LEU A 31 -14.41 -4.48 6.03
CA LEU A 31 -13.35 -4.66 7.03
C LEU A 31 -13.90 -4.67 8.46
N LYS A 32 -14.95 -3.88 8.72
CA LYS A 32 -15.56 -3.81 10.04
C LYS A 32 -16.08 -5.17 10.52
N SER A 33 -16.60 -6.00 9.62
CA SER A 33 -17.07 -7.35 9.95
C SER A 33 -15.92 -8.24 10.43
N LEU A 34 -14.74 -8.11 9.83
CA LEU A 34 -13.51 -8.78 10.29
C LEU A 34 -13.03 -8.21 11.63
N GLY A 35 -13.01 -6.87 11.77
CA GLY A 35 -12.59 -6.20 12.99
C GLY A 35 -13.44 -6.58 14.19
N ASN A 36 -14.76 -6.63 14.07
CA ASN A 36 -15.67 -7.05 15.14
C ASN A 36 -15.35 -8.44 15.70
N LYS A 37 -14.73 -9.31 14.91
CA LYS A 37 -14.35 -10.66 15.34
C LYS A 37 -12.89 -10.77 15.71
N LEU A 38 -12.01 -10.23 14.88
CA LEU A 38 -10.56 -10.45 14.99
C LEU A 38 -9.82 -9.42 15.86
N ASN A 39 -10.47 -8.30 16.22
CA ASN A 39 -9.88 -7.29 17.10
C ASN A 39 -10.00 -7.72 18.57
N SER A 40 -9.36 -8.85 18.88
CA SER A 40 -9.28 -9.41 20.23
C SER A 40 -7.91 -10.04 20.42
N ILE A 41 -7.38 -9.96 21.65
CA ILE A 41 -6.05 -10.49 21.99
C ILE A 41 -5.96 -12.01 21.76
N GLU A 42 -7.07 -12.73 21.83
CA GLU A 42 -7.13 -14.18 21.57
C GLU A 42 -6.78 -14.58 20.13
N TYR A 43 -6.92 -13.63 19.18
CA TYR A 43 -6.54 -13.84 17.78
C TYR A 43 -5.12 -13.38 17.46
N GLU A 44 -4.46 -12.71 18.41
CA GLU A 44 -3.05 -12.29 18.22
C GLU A 44 -2.10 -13.46 18.50
N GLY A 45 -1.02 -13.56 17.73
CA GLY A 45 -0.03 -14.60 17.85
C GLY A 45 -0.23 -15.79 16.93
N LEU A 46 0.41 -16.89 17.27
CA LEU A 46 0.50 -18.11 16.46
C LEU A 46 -0.07 -19.30 17.22
N ASP A 47 -0.63 -20.25 16.48
CA ASP A 47 -1.03 -21.54 16.99
C ASP A 47 0.21 -22.47 17.21
N GLU A 48 -0.03 -23.69 17.67
CA GLU A 48 1.00 -24.72 17.90
C GLU A 48 1.74 -25.18 16.63
N ASN A 49 1.14 -24.93 15.45
CA ASN A 49 1.74 -25.24 14.15
C ASN A 49 2.47 -24.04 13.53
N GLY A 50 2.45 -22.87 14.19
CA GLY A 50 3.11 -21.66 13.73
C GLY A 50 2.28 -20.83 12.73
N ASN A 51 0.98 -21.11 12.56
CA ASN A 51 0.07 -20.31 11.74
C ASN A 51 -0.61 -19.24 12.61
N THR A 52 -0.99 -18.12 11.99
CA THR A 52 -1.76 -17.09 12.69
C THR A 52 -3.20 -17.56 12.98
N HIS A 53 -3.76 -17.15 14.11
CA HIS A 53 -5.18 -17.37 14.36
C HIS A 53 -6.07 -16.63 13.36
N PHE A 54 -5.59 -15.52 12.77
CA PHE A 54 -6.27 -14.79 11.70
C PHE A 54 -6.48 -15.66 10.46
N HIS A 55 -5.46 -16.44 10.06
CA HIS A 55 -5.53 -17.36 8.93
C HIS A 55 -6.70 -18.35 9.06
N HIS A 56 -6.85 -18.99 10.22
CA HIS A 56 -7.90 -19.98 10.46
C HIS A 56 -9.30 -19.39 10.23
N TYR A 57 -9.54 -18.20 10.78
CA TYR A 57 -10.82 -17.53 10.63
C TYR A 57 -11.12 -17.15 9.17
N ILE A 58 -10.13 -16.58 8.47
CA ILE A 58 -10.28 -16.19 7.06
C ILE A 58 -10.49 -17.41 6.17
N ALA A 59 -9.73 -18.47 6.37
CA ALA A 59 -9.88 -19.72 5.63
C ALA A 59 -11.29 -20.35 5.83
N GLN A 60 -11.83 -20.26 7.06
CA GLN A 60 -13.19 -20.71 7.34
C GLN A 60 -14.23 -19.89 6.58
N ILE A 61 -14.13 -18.54 6.59
CA ILE A 61 -15.07 -17.68 5.86
C ILE A 61 -14.97 -17.93 4.35
N ALA A 62 -13.77 -17.94 3.78
CA ALA A 62 -13.56 -18.17 2.36
C ALA A 62 -14.18 -19.50 1.91
N LYS A 63 -14.01 -20.57 2.70
CA LYS A 63 -14.64 -21.88 2.44
C LYS A 63 -16.16 -21.81 2.53
N MET A 64 -16.71 -21.17 3.55
CA MET A 64 -18.16 -21.02 3.75
C MET A 64 -18.82 -20.19 2.64
N LYS A 65 -18.12 -19.22 2.10
CA LYS A 65 -18.58 -18.33 1.01
C LYS A 65 -18.24 -18.84 -0.38
N HIS A 66 -17.64 -20.02 -0.49
CA HIS A 66 -17.21 -20.63 -1.75
C HIS A 66 -16.32 -19.71 -2.60
N CYS A 67 -15.40 -19.00 -1.93
CA CYS A 67 -14.43 -18.15 -2.61
C CYS A 67 -13.49 -18.97 -3.50
N SER A 68 -12.94 -18.32 -4.52
CA SER A 68 -11.98 -18.95 -5.45
C SER A 68 -10.65 -19.32 -4.80
N ILE A 69 -10.25 -18.56 -3.77
CA ILE A 69 -9.01 -18.79 -3.03
C ILE A 69 -9.08 -20.09 -2.22
N THR A 70 -8.07 -20.96 -2.39
CA THR A 70 -7.99 -22.22 -1.68
C THR A 70 -7.40 -22.05 -0.28
N THR A 71 -7.77 -22.95 0.64
CA THR A 71 -7.20 -22.99 2.01
C THR A 71 -5.68 -23.18 1.99
N ASP A 72 -5.18 -24.01 1.08
CA ASP A 72 -3.74 -24.25 0.93
C ASP A 72 -3.00 -22.98 0.49
N LYS A 73 -3.62 -22.21 -0.40
CA LYS A 73 -3.04 -20.95 -0.85
C LYS A 73 -3.01 -19.91 0.25
N LEU A 74 -4.07 -19.82 1.03
CA LEU A 74 -4.12 -18.95 2.22
C LEU A 74 -3.05 -19.34 3.25
N ARG A 75 -2.81 -20.65 3.46
CA ARG A 75 -1.75 -21.15 4.33
C ARG A 75 -0.36 -20.77 3.83
N GLU A 76 -0.08 -20.91 2.54
CA GLU A 76 1.20 -20.46 1.96
C GLU A 76 1.45 -18.96 2.19
N TYR A 77 0.42 -18.13 2.10
CA TYR A 77 0.54 -16.70 2.38
C TYR A 77 0.80 -16.44 3.86
N ASP A 78 0.08 -17.13 4.75
CA ASP A 78 0.24 -17.03 6.19
C ASP A 78 1.66 -17.40 6.64
N GLU A 79 2.19 -18.53 6.17
CA GLU A 79 3.56 -18.98 6.45
C GLU A 79 4.62 -17.94 6.04
N ARG A 80 4.42 -17.26 4.90
CA ARG A 80 5.33 -16.19 4.47
C ARG A 80 5.21 -14.96 5.33
N ILE A 81 4.00 -14.53 5.66
CA ILE A 81 3.74 -13.39 6.56
C ILE A 81 4.38 -13.66 7.92
N CYS A 82 4.16 -14.84 8.50
CA CYS A 82 4.77 -15.24 9.77
C CYS A 82 6.30 -15.16 9.71
N ARG A 83 6.90 -15.74 8.66
CA ARG A 83 8.36 -15.72 8.47
C ARG A 83 8.89 -14.29 8.38
N TYR A 84 8.30 -13.42 7.57
CA TYR A 84 8.75 -12.04 7.44
C TYR A 84 8.56 -11.24 8.73
N THR A 85 7.45 -11.45 9.42
CA THR A 85 7.18 -10.80 10.71
C THR A 85 8.21 -11.21 11.75
N LYS A 86 8.56 -12.50 11.80
CA LYS A 86 9.64 -13.01 12.67
C LYS A 86 10.98 -12.37 12.33
N GLU A 87 11.38 -12.39 11.05
CA GLU A 87 12.67 -11.83 10.61
C GLU A 87 12.84 -10.34 10.97
N ILE A 88 11.81 -9.51 10.73
CA ILE A 88 11.89 -8.07 11.06
C ILE A 88 11.72 -7.78 12.54
N GLY A 89 11.20 -8.76 13.30
CA GLY A 89 11.00 -8.67 14.75
C GLY A 89 12.20 -9.10 15.59
N GLU A 90 13.22 -9.75 15.02
CA GLU A 90 14.35 -10.33 15.76
C GLU A 90 15.05 -9.32 16.68
N ASN A 91 15.33 -8.11 16.16
CA ASN A 91 15.99 -7.05 16.94
C ASN A 91 15.01 -6.14 17.69
N ARG A 92 13.71 -6.48 17.72
CA ARG A 92 12.63 -5.69 18.34
C ARG A 92 11.98 -6.38 19.54
N GLY A 93 12.53 -7.53 19.98
CA GLY A 93 11.92 -8.33 21.03
C GLY A 93 10.67 -9.12 20.58
N GLY A 94 10.50 -9.30 19.28
CA GLY A 94 9.33 -9.93 18.67
C GLY A 94 8.27 -8.91 18.21
N ILE A 95 7.42 -9.35 17.29
CA ILE A 95 6.29 -8.58 16.77
C ILE A 95 5.08 -9.49 16.74
N SER A 96 3.97 -9.02 17.32
CA SER A 96 2.64 -9.60 17.14
C SER A 96 1.82 -8.66 16.24
N LEU A 97 1.33 -9.20 15.12
CA LEU A 97 0.50 -8.45 14.20
C LEU A 97 -0.90 -8.23 14.78
N LYS A 98 -1.46 -7.07 14.51
CA LYS A 98 -2.89 -6.81 14.64
C LYS A 98 -3.64 -7.29 13.39
N TYR A 99 -4.94 -7.60 13.51
CA TYR A 99 -5.72 -8.15 12.40
C TYR A 99 -5.63 -7.32 11.11
N PHE A 100 -5.70 -5.98 11.23
CA PHE A 100 -5.66 -5.10 10.06
C PHE A 100 -4.28 -5.06 9.39
N GLN A 101 -3.21 -5.24 10.16
CA GLN A 101 -1.85 -5.40 9.62
C GLN A 101 -1.75 -6.73 8.87
N TYR A 102 -2.26 -7.80 9.46
CA TYR A 102 -2.31 -9.10 8.82
C TYR A 102 -3.10 -9.07 7.50
N ILE A 103 -4.31 -8.48 7.50
CA ILE A 103 -5.15 -8.32 6.30
C ILE A 103 -4.42 -7.51 5.22
N SER A 104 -3.75 -6.41 5.61
CA SER A 104 -2.96 -5.61 4.67
C SER A 104 -1.88 -6.45 3.97
N LEU A 105 -1.16 -7.27 4.74
CA LEU A 105 -0.11 -8.14 4.23
C LEU A 105 -0.68 -9.29 3.39
N LEU A 106 -1.80 -9.88 3.80
CA LEU A 106 -2.50 -10.92 3.05
C LEU A 106 -2.94 -10.42 1.67
N PHE A 107 -3.57 -9.25 1.61
CA PHE A 107 -3.97 -8.65 0.33
C PHE A 107 -2.77 -8.34 -0.56
N THR A 108 -1.65 -7.92 0.04
CA THR A 108 -0.40 -7.72 -0.70
C THR A 108 0.13 -9.03 -1.27
N GLU A 109 0.12 -10.14 -0.50
CA GLU A 109 0.49 -11.48 -1.00
C GLU A 109 -0.38 -11.87 -2.20
N MET A 110 -1.71 -11.75 -2.06
CA MET A 110 -2.66 -12.07 -3.11
C MET A 110 -2.44 -11.22 -4.37
N TYR A 111 -2.22 -9.92 -4.20
CA TYR A 111 -1.96 -9.01 -5.32
C TYR A 111 -0.67 -9.38 -6.06
N LEU A 112 0.43 -9.49 -5.33
CA LEU A 112 1.74 -9.75 -5.93
C LEU A 112 1.82 -11.15 -6.56
N ASP A 113 1.15 -12.15 -5.97
CA ASP A 113 1.08 -13.48 -6.55
C ASP A 113 0.44 -13.44 -7.96
N ASN A 114 -0.74 -12.81 -8.07
CA ASN A 114 -1.43 -12.65 -9.35
C ASN A 114 -0.64 -11.75 -10.33
N TYR A 115 -0.11 -10.62 -9.83
CA TYR A 115 0.65 -9.66 -10.63
C TYR A 115 1.89 -10.28 -11.30
N PHE A 116 2.60 -11.14 -10.60
CA PHE A 116 3.81 -11.81 -11.13
C PHE A 116 3.53 -13.14 -11.81
N ALA A 117 2.39 -13.79 -11.56
CA ALA A 117 2.01 -15.05 -12.21
C ALA A 117 1.45 -14.81 -13.62
N ASP A 118 0.39 -14.03 -13.74
CA ASP A 118 -0.24 -13.65 -15.02
C ASP A 118 -0.94 -12.29 -14.87
N ARG A 119 -0.21 -11.24 -15.18
CA ARG A 119 -0.70 -9.86 -15.08
C ARG A 119 -1.89 -9.59 -16.00
N SER A 120 -1.94 -10.25 -17.16
CA SER A 120 -3.02 -10.05 -18.12
C SER A 120 -4.32 -10.66 -17.64
N ALA A 121 -4.28 -11.91 -17.15
CA ALA A 121 -5.43 -12.56 -16.55
C ALA A 121 -5.92 -11.79 -15.30
N PHE A 122 -5.00 -11.33 -14.46
CA PHE A 122 -5.35 -10.55 -13.28
C PHE A 122 -5.99 -9.20 -13.65
N CYS A 123 -5.45 -8.49 -14.63
CA CYS A 123 -6.05 -7.26 -15.16
C CYS A 123 -7.48 -7.48 -15.64
N LYS A 124 -7.74 -8.61 -16.33
CA LYS A 124 -9.07 -8.99 -16.78
C LYS A 124 -10.03 -9.21 -15.60
N SER A 125 -9.63 -9.95 -14.58
CA SER A 125 -10.46 -10.18 -13.37
C SER A 125 -10.80 -8.88 -12.64
N LEU A 126 -9.84 -7.96 -12.51
CA LEU A 126 -10.08 -6.64 -11.92
C LEU A 126 -11.07 -5.82 -12.76
N ASN A 127 -11.00 -5.90 -14.10
CA ASN A 127 -11.91 -5.19 -14.98
C ASN A 127 -13.33 -5.76 -14.95
N GLU A 128 -13.48 -7.09 -14.88
CA GLU A 128 -14.78 -7.72 -14.67
C GLU A 128 -15.44 -7.26 -13.36
N PHE A 129 -14.63 -7.08 -12.31
CA PHE A 129 -15.13 -6.50 -11.04
C PHE A 129 -15.54 -5.04 -11.21
N ILE A 130 -14.74 -4.20 -11.90
CA ILE A 130 -15.10 -2.79 -12.18
C ILE A 130 -16.41 -2.70 -12.96
N ASP A 131 -16.60 -3.54 -13.99
CA ASP A 131 -17.83 -3.56 -14.78
C ASP A 131 -19.04 -3.89 -13.91
N SER A 132 -18.91 -4.88 -13.01
CA SER A 132 -19.97 -5.23 -12.07
C SER A 132 -20.30 -4.08 -11.10
N GLU A 133 -19.29 -3.35 -10.62
CA GLU A 133 -19.47 -2.21 -9.72
C GLU A 133 -20.06 -0.98 -10.43
N ASN A 134 -19.63 -0.71 -11.66
CA ASN A 134 -20.23 0.33 -12.47
C ASN A 134 -21.71 0.02 -12.74
N ALA A 135 -22.06 -1.23 -13.07
CA ALA A 135 -23.44 -1.66 -13.24
C ALA A 135 -24.25 -1.55 -11.93
N ARG A 136 -23.71 -2.01 -10.81
CA ARG A 136 -24.35 -1.92 -9.49
C ARG A 136 -24.66 -0.49 -9.07
N THR A 137 -23.83 0.47 -9.43
CA THR A 137 -24.00 1.89 -9.13
C THR A 137 -24.76 2.63 -10.23
N LEU A 138 -25.34 1.94 -11.20
CA LEU A 138 -26.03 2.52 -12.35
C LEU A 138 -25.17 3.56 -13.09
N GLY A 139 -23.87 3.32 -13.19
CA GLY A 139 -22.89 4.20 -13.81
C GLY A 139 -22.47 5.42 -12.97
N ALA A 140 -22.99 5.58 -11.75
CA ALA A 140 -22.61 6.71 -10.89
C ALA A 140 -21.13 6.66 -10.46
N LEU A 141 -20.56 5.46 -10.33
CA LEU A 141 -19.13 5.26 -10.04
C LEU A 141 -18.26 5.67 -11.24
N ALA A 142 -18.67 5.30 -12.47
CA ALA A 142 -17.97 5.60 -13.72
C ALA A 142 -16.44 5.34 -13.67
N MET A 143 -16.04 4.22 -13.06
CA MET A 143 -14.64 3.85 -12.95
C MET A 143 -14.12 3.32 -14.28
N GLU A 144 -13.00 3.91 -14.74
CA GLU A 144 -12.30 3.43 -15.93
C GLU A 144 -11.59 2.10 -15.66
N PRO A 145 -11.47 1.21 -16.65
CA PRO A 145 -10.81 -0.07 -16.50
C PRO A 145 -9.33 0.08 -16.14
N TYR A 146 -8.76 -0.99 -15.59
CA TYR A 146 -7.30 -1.12 -15.46
C TYR A 146 -6.66 -1.31 -16.82
N THR A 147 -5.47 -0.75 -16.95
CA THR A 147 -4.48 -1.14 -17.97
C THR A 147 -3.33 -1.88 -17.31
N ILE A 148 -2.57 -2.63 -18.07
CA ILE A 148 -1.39 -3.33 -17.54
C ILE A 148 -0.41 -2.36 -16.85
N SER A 149 -0.24 -1.16 -17.41
CA SER A 149 0.62 -0.12 -16.84
C SER A 149 0.08 0.49 -15.55
N SER A 150 -1.23 0.52 -15.34
CA SER A 150 -1.84 1.08 -14.12
C SER A 150 -1.80 0.14 -12.92
N MET A 151 -1.28 -1.08 -13.09
CA MET A 151 -1.21 -2.10 -12.03
C MET A 151 0.11 -2.07 -11.24
N ASN A 152 1.01 -1.15 -11.53
CA ASN A 152 2.33 -1.08 -10.89
C ASN A 152 2.35 -0.27 -9.59
N LYS A 153 1.20 -0.05 -8.95
CA LYS A 153 1.07 0.75 -7.73
C LYS A 153 0.12 0.10 -6.73
N LEU A 154 0.53 0.05 -5.47
CA LEU A 154 -0.33 -0.23 -4.33
C LEU A 154 -0.27 0.91 -3.32
N ALA A 155 -1.41 1.31 -2.78
CA ALA A 155 -1.51 2.33 -1.75
C ALA A 155 -2.19 1.79 -0.48
N TYR A 156 -1.72 2.26 0.68
CA TYR A 156 -2.22 1.87 1.99
C TYR A 156 -2.68 3.12 2.73
N MET A 157 -3.98 3.23 2.90
CA MET A 157 -4.57 4.29 3.74
C MET A 157 -4.63 3.77 5.18
N CYS A 158 -3.61 4.11 5.97
CA CYS A 158 -3.41 3.61 7.32
C CYS A 158 -3.24 4.75 8.31
N ALA A 159 -4.01 4.75 9.39
CA ALA A 159 -3.94 5.76 10.44
C ALA A 159 -2.51 5.93 11.00
N THR A 160 -2.19 7.11 11.50
CA THR A 160 -0.93 7.34 12.23
C THR A 160 -0.90 6.44 13.46
N GLY A 161 0.22 5.75 13.68
CA GLY A 161 0.36 4.79 14.78
C GLY A 161 -0.14 3.37 14.46
N SER A 162 -0.71 3.10 13.27
CA SER A 162 -1.17 1.76 12.88
C SER A 162 -0.06 0.80 12.43
N GLY A 163 1.21 1.24 12.41
CA GLY A 163 2.35 0.40 12.02
C GLY A 163 2.70 0.45 10.53
N LYS A 164 2.46 1.57 9.83
CA LYS A 164 2.84 1.76 8.41
C LYS A 164 4.27 1.33 8.09
N THR A 165 5.24 1.71 8.94
CA THR A 165 6.66 1.35 8.78
C THR A 165 6.88 -0.16 8.79
N LEU A 166 6.15 -0.88 9.66
CA LEU A 166 6.20 -2.33 9.74
C LEU A 166 5.67 -2.97 8.44
N LEU A 167 4.52 -2.50 7.95
CA LEU A 167 3.96 -2.95 6.68
C LEU A 167 4.93 -2.70 5.53
N MET A 168 5.55 -1.51 5.48
CA MET A 168 6.55 -1.16 4.46
C MET A 168 7.70 -2.16 4.41
N HIS A 169 8.25 -2.53 5.58
CA HIS A 169 9.37 -3.46 5.64
C HIS A 169 8.99 -4.88 5.19
N ILE A 170 7.81 -5.35 5.57
CA ILE A 170 7.32 -6.66 5.11
C ILE A 170 7.00 -6.62 3.61
N ASN A 171 6.38 -5.54 3.11
CA ASN A 171 6.07 -5.39 1.69
C ASN A 171 7.33 -5.43 0.80
N ILE A 172 8.46 -4.92 1.27
CA ILE A 172 9.76 -5.08 0.58
C ILE A 172 10.12 -6.57 0.44
N LYS A 173 9.98 -7.35 1.51
CA LYS A 173 10.30 -8.79 1.51
C LYS A 173 9.33 -9.58 0.61
N GLN A 174 8.03 -9.25 0.67
CA GLN A 174 7.01 -9.82 -0.21
C GLN A 174 7.34 -9.57 -1.67
N PHE A 175 7.60 -8.31 -2.05
CA PHE A 175 7.93 -7.95 -3.41
C PHE A 175 9.18 -8.68 -3.92
N ILE A 176 10.25 -8.69 -3.13
CA ILE A 176 11.50 -9.40 -3.48
C ILE A 176 11.28 -10.90 -3.68
N PHE A 177 10.42 -11.52 -2.87
CA PHE A 177 10.08 -12.94 -3.02
C PHE A 177 9.42 -13.21 -4.38
N TYR A 178 8.38 -12.46 -4.72
CA TYR A 178 7.65 -12.64 -5.97
C TYR A 178 8.48 -12.29 -7.20
N LEU A 179 9.28 -11.22 -7.11
CA LEU A 179 10.24 -10.85 -8.14
C LEU A 179 11.24 -11.98 -8.42
N LYS A 180 11.85 -12.54 -7.37
CA LYS A 180 12.80 -13.67 -7.50
C LYS A 180 12.13 -14.90 -8.09
N ARG A 181 10.88 -15.20 -7.72
CA ARG A 181 10.10 -16.30 -8.29
C ARG A 181 9.85 -16.07 -9.78
N ALA A 182 9.39 -14.90 -10.16
CA ALA A 182 9.14 -14.53 -11.55
C ALA A 182 10.43 -14.55 -12.39
N LYS A 183 11.54 -14.06 -11.83
CA LYS A 183 12.86 -14.06 -12.49
C LYS A 183 13.37 -15.48 -12.82
N ARG A 184 13.02 -16.47 -12.01
CA ARG A 184 13.36 -17.89 -12.31
C ARG A 184 12.63 -18.42 -13.54
N ILE A 185 11.43 -17.88 -13.83
CA ILE A 185 10.59 -18.28 -14.97
C ILE A 185 10.97 -17.43 -16.19
N ASN A 186 11.14 -16.12 -16.00
CA ASN A 186 11.53 -15.18 -17.04
C ASN A 186 12.72 -14.33 -16.55
N GLY A 187 13.91 -14.66 -17.00
CA GLY A 187 15.17 -14.06 -16.57
C GLY A 187 15.31 -12.56 -16.81
N SER A 188 14.47 -11.98 -17.68
CA SER A 188 14.49 -10.54 -18.00
C SER A 188 13.80 -9.67 -16.95
N ILE A 189 13.00 -10.24 -16.03
CA ILE A 189 12.30 -9.47 -15.01
C ILE A 189 13.30 -9.07 -13.91
N ALA A 190 13.49 -7.76 -13.76
CA ALA A 190 14.39 -7.19 -12.77
C ALA A 190 13.87 -5.81 -12.32
N ILE A 191 14.39 -5.31 -11.20
CA ILE A 191 14.35 -3.90 -10.81
C ILE A 191 15.77 -3.39 -10.62
N ASN A 192 15.98 -2.10 -10.82
CA ASN A 192 17.29 -1.48 -10.67
C ASN A 192 17.63 -1.25 -9.22
N LYS A 193 16.75 -0.55 -8.50
CA LYS A 193 16.97 -0.14 -7.10
C LYS A 193 15.70 -0.28 -6.27
N ILE A 194 15.90 -0.33 -4.95
CA ILE A 194 14.83 -0.16 -3.96
C ILE A 194 15.04 1.21 -3.32
N ILE A 195 14.04 2.07 -3.42
CA ILE A 195 14.10 3.46 -2.98
C ILE A 195 12.99 3.72 -1.96
N VAL A 196 13.35 4.26 -0.80
CA VAL A 196 12.40 4.82 0.16
C VAL A 196 12.42 6.33 0.03
N LEU A 197 11.29 6.90 -0.36
CA LEU A 197 11.08 8.34 -0.43
C LEU A 197 10.50 8.83 0.89
N SER A 198 11.18 9.75 1.54
CA SER A 198 10.75 10.38 2.78
C SER A 198 10.50 11.88 2.58
N PRO A 199 9.57 12.49 3.35
CA PRO A 199 9.23 13.90 3.16
C PRO A 199 10.28 14.88 3.68
N ASN A 200 11.25 14.45 4.49
CA ASN A 200 12.31 15.29 5.03
C ASN A 200 13.47 14.48 5.62
N GLU A 201 14.58 15.15 5.93
CA GLU A 201 15.78 14.53 6.47
C GLU A 201 15.58 13.83 7.82
N GLY A 202 14.74 14.40 8.71
CA GLY A 202 14.44 13.78 10.00
C GLY A 202 13.78 12.42 9.84
N MET A 203 12.81 12.31 8.93
CA MET A 203 12.17 11.04 8.60
C MET A 203 13.10 10.09 7.86
N SER A 204 14.02 10.60 7.02
CA SER A 204 15.07 9.76 6.41
C SER A 204 15.92 9.04 7.46
N LYS A 205 16.34 9.77 8.52
CA LYS A 205 17.11 9.19 9.64
C LYS A 205 16.28 8.18 10.42
N GLN A 206 14.99 8.47 10.64
CA GLN A 206 14.07 7.54 11.29
C GLN A 206 13.93 6.26 10.47
N HIS A 207 13.71 6.33 9.15
CA HIS A 207 13.63 5.16 8.28
C HIS A 207 14.92 4.35 8.30
N LEU A 208 16.11 5.00 8.31
CA LEU A 208 17.37 4.29 8.41
C LEU A 208 17.45 3.46 9.69
N ASN A 209 17.10 4.05 10.83
CA ASN A 209 17.11 3.36 12.12
C ASN A 209 16.11 2.19 12.13
N GLU A 210 14.89 2.43 11.65
CA GLU A 210 13.83 1.42 11.60
C GLU A 210 14.19 0.25 10.67
N LEU A 211 14.75 0.50 9.49
CA LEU A 211 15.24 -0.54 8.56
C LEU A 211 16.38 -1.34 9.19
N THR A 212 17.32 -0.67 9.87
CA THR A 212 18.43 -1.31 10.59
C THR A 212 17.91 -2.26 11.68
N LEU A 213 16.92 -1.80 12.48
CA LEU A 213 16.26 -2.64 13.49
C LEU A 213 15.55 -3.85 12.88
N SER A 214 15.04 -3.72 11.66
CA SER A 214 14.43 -4.83 10.91
C SER A 214 15.44 -5.73 10.18
N GLY A 215 16.76 -5.54 10.40
CA GLY A 215 17.79 -6.30 9.72
C GLY A 215 17.91 -6.02 8.23
N ILE A 216 17.35 -4.89 7.76
CA ILE A 216 17.35 -4.50 6.35
C ILE A 216 18.45 -3.47 6.12
N LYS A 217 19.39 -3.80 5.23
CA LYS A 217 20.48 -2.88 4.87
C LYS A 217 19.95 -1.68 4.09
N ALA A 218 20.22 -0.48 4.58
CA ALA A 218 19.80 0.77 3.96
C ALA A 218 20.87 1.85 4.11
N THR A 219 20.83 2.86 3.24
CA THR A 219 21.72 4.03 3.29
C THR A 219 20.95 5.30 2.93
N ILE A 220 21.23 6.41 3.62
CA ILE A 220 20.71 7.71 3.21
C ILE A 220 21.51 8.18 2.00
N PHE A 221 20.80 8.52 0.94
CA PHE A 221 21.42 9.01 -0.28
C PHE A 221 22.05 10.39 -0.05
N ASN A 222 23.37 10.50 -0.33
CA ASN A 222 24.14 11.73 -0.36
C ASN A 222 24.88 11.86 -1.69
N LYS A 223 24.74 13.01 -2.35
CA LYS A 223 25.39 13.30 -3.62
C LYS A 223 26.94 13.26 -3.54
N ASP A 224 27.49 13.69 -2.40
CA ASP A 224 28.93 13.83 -2.20
C ASP A 224 29.64 12.51 -1.85
N GLY A 225 28.88 11.42 -1.63
CA GLY A 225 29.36 10.10 -1.20
C GLY A 225 29.73 9.13 -2.32
N GLY A 226 30.01 9.60 -3.53
CA GLY A 226 30.27 8.73 -4.69
C GLY A 226 28.96 8.15 -5.21
N GLY A 227 28.70 8.28 -6.51
CA GLY A 227 27.46 7.86 -7.15
C GLY A 227 27.04 6.45 -6.75
N MET A 228 25.75 6.24 -6.60
CA MET A 228 25.19 4.90 -6.34
C MET A 228 25.70 3.94 -7.41
N SER A 229 26.61 3.05 -7.02
CA SER A 229 27.10 2.01 -7.90
C SER A 229 25.94 1.09 -8.30
N SER A 230 25.96 0.61 -9.52
CA SER A 230 24.89 -0.19 -10.13
C SER A 230 24.85 -1.65 -9.65
N GLY A 231 25.18 -1.93 -8.38
CA GLY A 231 25.23 -3.28 -7.83
C GLY A 231 24.01 -3.66 -7.01
N GLN A 232 23.42 -4.81 -7.30
CA GLN A 232 22.29 -5.41 -6.54
C GLN A 232 22.59 -5.68 -5.05
N ASN A 233 23.79 -5.37 -4.56
CA ASN A 233 24.27 -5.64 -3.19
C ASN A 233 24.24 -4.43 -2.25
N GLU A 234 23.79 -3.25 -2.69
CA GLU A 234 23.99 -2.01 -1.94
C GLU A 234 22.90 -1.65 -0.92
N GLY A 235 21.85 -2.47 -0.81
CA GLY A 235 20.76 -2.19 0.13
C GLY A 235 19.74 -1.16 -0.42
N ILE A 236 18.91 -0.64 0.48
CA ILE A 236 17.84 0.29 0.17
C ILE A 236 18.39 1.72 0.20
N ALA A 237 18.07 2.52 -0.83
CA ALA A 237 18.37 3.94 -0.84
C ALA A 237 17.25 4.75 -0.19
N ILE A 238 17.55 5.53 0.83
CA ILE A 238 16.59 6.45 1.46
C ILE A 238 16.85 7.84 0.92
N ILE A 239 15.86 8.44 0.28
CA ILE A 239 15.98 9.75 -0.37
C ILE A 239 14.96 10.72 0.24
N ASP A 240 15.46 11.86 0.72
CA ASP A 240 14.63 13.01 1.07
C ASP A 240 14.11 13.66 -0.22
N MET A 241 12.79 13.76 -0.38
CA MET A 241 12.15 14.32 -1.57
C MET A 241 12.59 15.77 -1.86
N ASN A 242 12.95 16.53 -0.84
CA ASN A 242 13.47 17.89 -1.03
C ASN A 242 14.85 17.94 -1.72
N LYS A 243 15.55 16.79 -1.79
CA LYS A 243 16.84 16.66 -2.51
C LYS A 243 16.67 16.26 -3.97
N LEU A 244 15.45 15.89 -4.42
CA LEU A 244 15.14 15.63 -5.81
C LEU A 244 14.71 16.95 -6.48
N LYS A 245 15.30 17.28 -7.65
CA LYS A 245 14.90 18.43 -8.50
C LYS A 245 15.27 18.13 -9.94
N GLU A 246 14.63 18.81 -10.90
CA GLU A 246 14.94 18.66 -12.32
C GLU A 246 16.27 19.30 -12.69
N GLU A 247 16.61 20.46 -12.10
CA GLU A 247 17.90 21.17 -12.36
C GLU A 247 18.54 21.61 -11.05
N GLY A 248 19.82 21.32 -10.92
CA GLY A 248 20.46 21.31 -9.62
C GLY A 248 21.10 22.58 -9.13
N LYS A 249 20.75 23.03 -7.97
CA LYS A 249 21.70 23.61 -7.02
C LYS A 249 22.61 22.50 -6.48
N VAL A 250 23.82 22.83 -6.05
CA VAL A 250 24.94 21.93 -5.68
C VAL A 250 24.58 20.69 -4.83
N LYS A 251 23.41 20.63 -4.20
CA LYS A 251 22.96 19.51 -3.32
C LYS A 251 21.75 18.70 -3.83
N THR A 252 21.32 18.89 -5.08
CA THR A 252 20.17 18.19 -5.65
C THR A 252 20.57 17.23 -6.76
N VAL A 253 19.81 16.16 -6.95
CA VAL A 253 20.03 15.13 -7.97
C VAL A 253 18.84 15.09 -8.91
N SER A 254 19.10 14.98 -10.21
CA SER A 254 18.04 14.78 -11.19
C SER A 254 17.34 13.43 -10.97
N VAL A 255 16.00 13.42 -11.06
CA VAL A 255 15.20 12.19 -11.00
C VAL A 255 15.62 11.22 -12.11
N ASP A 256 15.96 11.72 -13.28
CA ASP A 256 16.37 10.90 -14.45
C ASP A 256 17.67 10.11 -14.22
N SER A 257 18.51 10.49 -13.24
CA SER A 257 19.70 9.71 -12.89
C SER A 257 19.39 8.38 -12.16
N PHE A 258 18.16 8.14 -11.75
CA PHE A 258 17.75 6.92 -11.06
C PHE A 258 17.11 5.87 -11.97
N GLU A 259 16.99 6.15 -13.27
CA GLU A 259 16.21 5.32 -14.20
C GLU A 259 14.73 5.20 -13.76
N ARG A 260 13.93 4.40 -14.47
CA ARG A 260 12.46 4.33 -14.25
C ARG A 260 11.98 3.01 -13.70
N ASN A 261 12.87 2.00 -13.68
CA ASN A 261 12.54 0.64 -13.26
C ASN A 261 12.99 0.38 -11.81
N ASN A 262 12.34 1.01 -10.85
CA ASN A 262 12.68 0.84 -9.43
C ASN A 262 11.48 0.31 -8.63
N LEU A 263 11.77 -0.30 -7.48
CA LEU A 263 10.79 -0.45 -6.41
C LEU A 263 10.84 0.80 -5.53
N VAL A 264 9.77 1.57 -5.53
CA VAL A 264 9.67 2.84 -4.81
C VAL A 264 8.68 2.70 -3.64
N LEU A 265 9.11 3.01 -2.44
CA LEU A 265 8.26 3.05 -1.26
C LEU A 265 8.14 4.52 -0.81
N VAL A 266 6.91 5.04 -0.75
CA VAL A 266 6.64 6.45 -0.47
C VAL A 266 5.93 6.59 0.86
N ASP A 267 6.61 7.19 1.84
CA ASP A 267 5.96 7.55 3.11
C ASP A 267 5.31 8.94 3.00
N GLU A 268 4.17 9.11 3.68
CA GLU A 268 3.32 10.30 3.62
C GLU A 268 2.96 10.72 2.17
N ALA A 269 2.57 9.75 1.35
CA ALA A 269 2.34 9.89 -0.08
C ALA A 269 1.22 10.89 -0.45
N HIS A 270 0.38 11.33 0.51
CA HIS A 270 -0.58 12.42 0.30
C HIS A 270 0.10 13.75 -0.04
N ARG A 271 1.36 13.93 0.35
CA ARG A 271 2.15 15.09 -0.05
C ARG A 271 2.40 15.05 -1.55
N GLY A 272 2.30 16.19 -2.19
CA GLY A 272 2.43 16.30 -3.64
C GLY A 272 1.15 15.98 -4.43
N MET A 273 0.04 15.68 -3.76
CA MET A 273 -1.27 15.51 -4.43
C MET A 273 -2.04 16.82 -4.59
N SER A 274 -1.59 17.92 -3.97
CA SER A 274 -2.16 19.24 -4.17
C SER A 274 -1.53 19.95 -5.37
N SER A 275 -2.25 20.88 -5.99
CA SER A 275 -1.80 21.62 -7.18
C SER A 275 -0.49 22.42 -6.98
N THR A 276 -0.12 22.70 -5.73
CA THR A 276 1.12 23.41 -5.37
C THR A 276 2.35 22.49 -5.29
N ASP A 277 2.14 21.19 -5.11
CA ASP A 277 3.20 20.21 -4.88
C ASP A 277 3.23 19.08 -5.94
N GLY A 278 2.63 19.30 -7.11
CA GLY A 278 2.52 18.31 -8.20
C GLY A 278 3.86 17.71 -8.63
N VAL A 279 4.95 18.44 -8.41
CA VAL A 279 6.32 18.01 -8.71
C VAL A 279 6.70 16.72 -7.96
N TRP A 280 6.26 16.54 -6.70
CA TRP A 280 6.58 15.34 -5.92
C TRP A 280 5.81 14.11 -6.42
N TYR A 281 4.58 14.33 -6.89
CA TYR A 281 3.81 13.28 -7.53
C TYR A 281 4.47 12.83 -8.84
N ASP A 282 4.93 13.78 -9.66
CA ASP A 282 5.63 13.49 -10.90
C ASP A 282 6.93 12.72 -10.65
N TYR A 283 7.77 13.15 -9.71
CA TYR A 283 9.03 12.49 -9.41
C TYR A 283 8.86 11.02 -9.00
N ARG A 284 7.95 10.73 -8.07
CA ARG A 284 7.72 9.35 -7.65
C ARG A 284 7.13 8.48 -8.76
N THR A 285 6.26 9.06 -9.60
CA THR A 285 5.69 8.36 -10.75
C THR A 285 6.77 8.00 -11.76
N ARG A 286 7.67 8.93 -12.10
CA ARG A 286 8.80 8.69 -13.01
C ARG A 286 9.75 7.63 -12.47
N LEU A 287 10.09 7.66 -11.20
CA LEU A 287 10.98 6.68 -10.56
C LEU A 287 10.47 5.24 -10.64
N SER A 288 9.15 5.03 -10.68
CA SER A 288 8.51 3.70 -10.69
C SER A 288 7.73 3.39 -11.96
N GLU A 289 7.86 4.19 -13.02
CA GLU A 289 7.06 4.08 -14.24
C GLU A 289 7.15 2.70 -14.88
N GLU A 290 8.34 2.13 -14.93
CA GLU A 290 8.63 0.78 -15.45
C GLU A 290 8.81 -0.25 -14.32
N GLY A 291 8.78 0.18 -13.07
CA GLY A 291 8.95 -0.62 -11.87
C GLY A 291 7.67 -0.82 -11.09
N PHE A 292 7.73 -0.59 -9.78
CA PHE A 292 6.57 -0.75 -8.89
C PHE A 292 6.63 0.26 -7.73
N ALA A 293 5.45 0.73 -7.27
CA ALA A 293 5.34 1.63 -6.13
C ALA A 293 4.48 1.07 -5.00
N PHE A 294 4.94 1.26 -3.77
CA PHE A 294 4.13 1.16 -2.55
C PHE A 294 3.99 2.54 -1.92
N GLU A 295 2.77 3.00 -1.71
CA GLU A 295 2.48 4.32 -1.17
C GLU A 295 1.72 4.22 0.16
N TYR A 296 2.17 4.97 1.17
CA TYR A 296 1.59 4.93 2.51
C TYR A 296 1.15 6.32 2.95
N SER A 297 -0.09 6.46 3.45
CA SER A 297 -0.58 7.72 4.02
C SER A 297 -1.76 7.49 4.96
N ALA A 298 -1.87 8.34 5.97
CA ALA A 298 -3.06 8.41 6.82
C ALA A 298 -4.19 9.25 6.21
N THR A 299 -3.88 10.11 5.25
CA THR A 299 -4.74 11.23 4.82
C THR A 299 -5.05 11.28 3.33
N PHE A 300 -4.97 10.14 2.62
CA PHE A 300 -5.35 10.08 1.20
C PHE A 300 -6.76 10.64 0.96
N LYS A 301 -7.74 10.25 1.78
CA LYS A 301 -9.12 10.72 1.64
C LYS A 301 -9.22 12.23 1.73
N GLN A 302 -8.53 12.86 2.67
CA GLN A 302 -8.53 14.31 2.84
C GLN A 302 -7.86 15.01 1.67
N ALA A 303 -6.71 14.51 1.21
CA ALA A 303 -6.01 15.05 0.05
C ALA A 303 -6.86 14.96 -1.23
N LEU A 304 -7.51 13.82 -1.46
CA LEU A 304 -8.38 13.59 -2.62
C LEU A 304 -9.67 14.43 -2.56
N ASN A 305 -10.28 14.62 -1.39
CA ASN A 305 -11.49 15.45 -1.24
C ASN A 305 -11.19 16.94 -1.41
N ALA A 306 -10.01 17.42 -1.04
CA ALA A 306 -9.61 18.82 -1.22
C ALA A 306 -9.55 19.22 -2.70
N THR A 307 -9.45 18.24 -3.60
CA THR A 307 -9.24 18.43 -5.02
C THR A 307 -10.49 18.17 -5.88
N SER A 308 -11.61 17.73 -5.30
CA SER A 308 -12.76 17.11 -6.02
C SER A 308 -13.57 17.99 -7.01
N SER A 309 -13.23 19.26 -7.20
CA SER A 309 -13.98 20.16 -8.11
C SER A 309 -13.52 20.14 -9.57
N LYS A 310 -12.28 19.70 -9.87
CA LYS A 310 -11.68 19.71 -11.21
C LYS A 310 -11.64 18.32 -11.84
N LYS A 311 -11.48 18.24 -13.17
CA LYS A 311 -11.40 16.99 -13.93
C LYS A 311 -10.17 16.15 -13.52
N GLU A 312 -9.03 16.81 -13.30
CA GLU A 312 -7.77 16.21 -12.84
C GLU A 312 -7.93 15.52 -11.48
N ASP A 313 -8.72 16.10 -10.60
CA ASP A 313 -9.02 15.58 -9.27
C ASP A 313 -9.81 14.28 -9.32
N ARG A 314 -10.77 14.18 -10.26
CA ARG A 314 -11.52 12.94 -10.48
C ARG A 314 -10.63 11.82 -11.03
N GLN A 315 -9.65 12.15 -11.87
CA GLN A 315 -8.67 11.18 -12.35
C GLN A 315 -7.82 10.65 -11.20
N MET A 316 -7.38 11.52 -10.29
CA MET A 316 -6.62 11.11 -9.12
C MET A 316 -7.45 10.26 -8.15
N VAL A 317 -8.74 10.62 -7.92
CA VAL A 317 -9.66 9.78 -7.13
C VAL A 317 -9.83 8.40 -7.75
N ALA A 318 -9.98 8.32 -9.08
CA ALA A 318 -10.10 7.05 -9.79
C ALA A 318 -8.81 6.24 -9.74
N GLU A 319 -7.64 6.87 -9.89
CA GLU A 319 -6.33 6.22 -9.79
C GLU A 319 -6.13 5.61 -8.40
N TYR A 320 -6.36 6.39 -7.34
CA TYR A 320 -6.21 5.89 -5.97
C TYR A 320 -7.29 4.88 -5.59
N GLY A 321 -8.49 4.98 -6.15
CA GLY A 321 -9.53 3.97 -6.01
C GLY A 321 -9.09 2.59 -6.54
N LYS A 322 -8.29 2.59 -7.60
CA LYS A 322 -7.67 1.39 -8.20
C LYS A 322 -6.35 0.97 -7.55
N SER A 323 -5.77 1.80 -6.69
CA SER A 323 -4.46 1.54 -6.08
C SER A 323 -4.53 1.26 -4.59
N ILE A 324 -5.52 1.83 -3.86
CA ILE A 324 -5.67 1.59 -2.42
C ILE A 324 -6.15 0.15 -2.21
N ILE A 325 -5.22 -0.67 -1.71
CA ILE A 325 -5.48 -2.07 -1.39
C ILE A 325 -5.97 -2.26 0.04
N MET A 326 -5.71 -1.31 0.92
CA MET A 326 -6.13 -1.32 2.32
C MET A 326 -6.61 0.05 2.77
N ASP A 327 -7.82 0.12 3.31
CA ASP A 327 -8.34 1.27 4.06
C ASP A 327 -8.44 0.90 5.55
N TYR A 328 -7.42 1.30 6.31
CA TYR A 328 -7.45 1.34 7.77
C TYR A 328 -7.25 2.77 8.25
N SER A 329 -8.12 3.66 7.77
CA SER A 329 -8.15 5.08 8.13
C SER A 329 -8.49 5.28 9.61
N TYR A 330 -8.36 6.52 10.09
CA TYR A 330 -8.63 6.88 11.49
C TYR A 330 -10.02 6.44 11.98
N LYS A 331 -11.01 6.35 11.09
CA LYS A 331 -12.36 5.84 11.40
C LYS A 331 -12.32 4.42 11.98
N TYR A 332 -11.56 3.52 11.35
CA TYR A 332 -11.39 2.14 11.83
C TYR A 332 -10.51 2.09 13.06
N PHE A 333 -9.37 2.81 13.03
CA PHE A 333 -8.41 2.87 14.12
C PHE A 333 -9.05 3.37 15.43
N TYR A 334 -9.90 4.38 15.35
CA TYR A 334 -10.65 4.88 16.49
C TYR A 334 -11.74 3.88 16.91
N GLY A 335 -12.49 3.33 15.96
CA GLY A 335 -13.56 2.35 16.21
C GLY A 335 -13.06 1.07 16.87
N ASP A 336 -11.83 0.67 16.61
CA ASP A 336 -11.16 -0.50 17.21
C ASP A 336 -10.51 -0.20 18.58
N GLY A 337 -10.65 1.03 19.08
CA GLY A 337 -10.16 1.41 20.41
C GLY A 337 -8.70 1.84 20.48
N TYR A 338 -7.98 1.98 19.33
CA TYR A 338 -6.60 2.44 19.31
C TYR A 338 -6.46 3.98 19.28
N GLY A 339 -7.54 4.68 18.93
CA GLY A 339 -7.59 6.14 18.91
C GLY A 339 -7.59 6.75 20.30
N LYS A 340 -7.02 7.95 20.43
CA LYS A 340 -7.11 8.72 21.65
C LYS A 340 -8.37 9.58 21.65
N ASP A 341 -9.11 9.58 22.74
CA ASP A 341 -10.17 10.56 22.98
C ASP A 341 -9.56 11.94 23.20
N TYR A 342 -10.22 12.96 22.66
CA TYR A 342 -9.90 14.35 22.95
C TYR A 342 -11.15 15.09 23.38
N ARG A 343 -10.99 16.01 24.35
CA ARG A 343 -12.03 16.95 24.78
C ARG A 343 -11.61 18.34 24.38
N ILE A 344 -12.48 19.05 23.68
CA ILE A 344 -12.29 20.46 23.38
C ILE A 344 -12.87 21.25 24.56
N TYR A 345 -12.02 21.91 25.31
CA TYR A 345 -12.46 22.87 26.33
C TYR A 345 -12.48 24.27 25.70
N ASN A 346 -13.66 24.82 25.50
CA ASN A 346 -13.80 26.21 25.17
C ASN A 346 -13.59 27.04 26.47
N LEU A 347 -12.41 27.61 26.63
CA LEU A 347 -12.17 28.63 27.64
C LEU A 347 -12.98 29.88 27.23
N ARG A 348 -14.04 30.18 27.94
CA ARG A 348 -14.68 31.49 27.82
C ARG A 348 -13.71 32.50 28.44
N ALA A 349 -13.28 33.50 27.66
CA ALA A 349 -12.55 34.67 28.13
C ALA A 349 -13.43 35.53 29.00
#